data_1f171eb79c8024ae4f1d0a9716594df7
#
_entry.id   1f171eb79c8024ae4f1d0a9716594df7
#
_cell.length_a   1.000
_cell.length_b   1.000
_cell.length_c   1.000
_cell.angle_alpha   90.00
_cell.angle_beta   90.00
_cell.angle_gamma   90.00
#
_symmetry.space_group_name_H-M   'P 1'
#
loop_
_entity.id
_entity.type
_entity.pdbx_description
1 polymer ?
#
loop_
_entity_poly.entity_id
_entity_poly.type
_entity_poly.pdbx_seq_one_letter_code
_entity_poly.pdbx_strand_id
1 'polypeptide(L)'
;PIDMERPFPHIKSIFYLPAYIGRRQDKEAMEALYCPAGEITESSSSSFFMVIDGKIVTAPTERVLDGVMRQIVIKLAREAGLAVEMRCPLLSEVPRSQEAFITGSIKEILPVRRIGSQRISQVNGPISQYLQHLYAQRIEDYLE
;
A
#
# COMPACT_ATOMS: atom_id res chain seq x y z
N PRO A 1 -0.94 -8.00 -10.04
CA PRO A 1 -1.24 -6.69 -10.67
C PRO A 1 -2.29 -6.85 -11.77
N ILE A 2 -3.14 -5.84 -11.93
CA ILE A 2 -4.09 -5.72 -13.03
C ILE A 2 -3.85 -4.36 -13.71
N ASP A 3 -3.75 -4.37 -15.05
CA ASP A 3 -3.56 -3.15 -15.84
C ASP A 3 -4.89 -2.41 -16.01
N MET A 4 -5.27 -1.73 -14.95
CA MET A 4 -6.54 -1.02 -14.87
C MET A 4 -6.48 0.02 -13.76
N GLU A 5 -7.09 1.17 -13.96
CA GLU A 5 -7.38 2.12 -12.90
C GLU A 5 -8.69 1.75 -12.19
N ARG A 6 -8.74 1.92 -10.85
CA ARG A 6 -10.00 1.71 -10.14
C ARG A 6 -11.01 2.78 -10.55
N PRO A 7 -12.21 2.40 -11.02
CA PRO A 7 -13.23 3.38 -11.37
C PRO A 7 -13.60 4.22 -10.14
N PHE A 8 -13.68 5.54 -10.32
CA PHE A 8 -14.03 6.49 -9.26
C PHE A 8 -13.17 6.34 -8.00
N PRO A 9 -11.83 6.57 -8.08
CA PRO A 9 -10.90 6.26 -6.99
C PRO A 9 -11.26 6.96 -5.67
N HIS A 10 -11.89 8.14 -5.72
CA HIS A 10 -12.30 8.87 -4.52
C HIS A 10 -13.57 8.32 -3.83
N ILE A 11 -14.31 7.42 -4.53
CA ILE A 11 -15.55 6.86 -3.99
C ILE A 11 -15.26 5.49 -3.37
N LYS A 12 -15.63 5.32 -2.11
CA LYS A 12 -15.61 4.01 -1.45
C LYS A 12 -16.79 3.16 -1.95
N SER A 13 -16.60 2.55 -3.13
CA SER A 13 -17.63 1.76 -3.81
C SER A 13 -17.52 0.26 -3.46
N ILE A 14 -18.60 -0.47 -3.70
CA ILE A 14 -18.65 -1.94 -3.62
C ILE A 14 -18.33 -2.61 -4.97
N PHE A 15 -17.83 -1.88 -5.96
CA PHE A 15 -17.51 -2.41 -7.28
C PHE A 15 -16.19 -3.20 -7.27
N TYR A 16 -16.27 -4.44 -6.83
CA TYR A 16 -15.10 -5.34 -6.70
C TYR A 16 -14.89 -6.29 -7.88
N LEU A 17 -15.69 -6.21 -8.94
CA LEU A 17 -15.61 -7.14 -10.06
C LEU A 17 -14.22 -7.24 -10.73
N PRO A 18 -13.52 -6.13 -11.03
CA PRO A 18 -12.18 -6.20 -11.60
C PRO A 18 -11.18 -6.87 -10.66
N ALA A 19 -11.26 -6.56 -9.38
CA ALA A 19 -10.42 -7.18 -8.35
C ALA A 19 -10.68 -8.67 -8.20
N TYR A 20 -11.93 -9.09 -8.26
CA TYR A 20 -12.32 -10.50 -8.24
C TYR A 20 -11.74 -11.26 -9.42
N ILE A 21 -11.87 -10.71 -10.64
CA ILE A 21 -11.31 -11.30 -11.86
C ILE A 21 -9.78 -11.38 -11.76
N GLY A 22 -9.13 -10.31 -11.35
CA GLY A 22 -7.68 -10.27 -11.19
C GLY A 22 -7.15 -11.30 -10.18
N ARG A 23 -7.84 -11.50 -9.04
CA ARG A 23 -7.47 -12.52 -8.05
C ARG A 23 -7.62 -13.96 -8.56
N ARG A 24 -8.51 -14.21 -9.51
CA ARG A 24 -8.64 -15.55 -10.12
C ARG A 24 -7.43 -15.97 -10.94
N GLN A 25 -6.61 -15.02 -11.39
CA GLN A 25 -5.37 -15.30 -12.11
C GLN A 25 -4.26 -15.82 -11.19
N ASP A 26 -4.34 -15.49 -9.89
CA ASP A 26 -3.39 -15.95 -8.89
C ASP A 26 -4.15 -16.28 -7.58
N LYS A 27 -4.38 -17.57 -7.34
CA LYS A 27 -5.16 -18.04 -6.18
C LYS A 27 -4.48 -17.77 -4.83
N GLU A 28 -3.17 -17.55 -4.82
CA GLU A 28 -2.43 -17.23 -3.61
C GLU A 28 -2.43 -15.70 -3.31
N ALA A 29 -2.87 -14.87 -4.24
CA ALA A 29 -2.93 -13.43 -4.04
C ALA A 29 -4.01 -13.07 -3.02
N MET A 30 -3.64 -12.33 -1.98
CA MET A 30 -4.57 -11.80 -1.00
C MET A 30 -5.45 -10.71 -1.63
N GLU A 31 -4.85 -9.81 -2.42
CA GLU A 31 -5.51 -8.69 -3.10
C GLU A 31 -5.06 -8.54 -4.54
N ALA A 32 -5.92 -7.99 -5.38
CA ALA A 32 -5.51 -7.46 -6.66
C ALA A 32 -4.87 -6.07 -6.46
N LEU A 33 -3.89 -5.74 -7.27
CA LEU A 33 -3.18 -4.47 -7.25
C LEU A 33 -3.48 -3.72 -8.56
N TYR A 34 -4.06 -2.55 -8.48
CA TYR A 34 -4.36 -1.71 -9.63
C TYR A 34 -3.09 -1.03 -10.13
N CYS A 35 -2.75 -1.28 -11.38
CA CYS A 35 -1.48 -0.84 -11.98
C CYS A 35 -1.68 -0.32 -13.41
N PRO A 36 -2.47 0.75 -13.62
CA PRO A 36 -2.68 1.31 -14.96
C PRO A 36 -1.34 1.74 -15.58
N ALA A 37 -1.06 1.23 -16.77
CA ALA A 37 0.20 1.49 -17.49
C ALA A 37 1.47 1.23 -16.65
N GLY A 38 1.41 0.29 -15.70
CA GLY A 38 2.52 -0.05 -14.81
C GLY A 38 2.69 0.85 -13.59
N GLU A 39 1.88 1.87 -13.42
CA GLU A 39 1.84 2.72 -12.22
C GLU A 39 1.00 2.08 -11.13
N ILE A 40 1.59 1.78 -9.98
CA ILE A 40 0.85 1.20 -8.86
C ILE A 40 0.07 2.30 -8.14
N THR A 41 -1.26 2.20 -8.13
CA THR A 41 -2.12 3.14 -7.43
C THR A 41 -2.49 2.61 -6.04
N GLU A 42 -3.34 1.62 -5.97
CA GLU A 42 -3.83 1.03 -4.72
C GLU A 42 -4.15 -0.46 -4.91
N SER A 43 -4.43 -1.16 -3.84
CA SER A 43 -4.96 -2.52 -3.93
C SER A 43 -6.48 -2.54 -3.84
N SER A 44 -7.08 -3.71 -4.02
CA SER A 44 -8.54 -3.85 -4.14
C SER A 44 -9.33 -3.38 -2.91
N SER A 45 -8.73 -3.38 -1.73
CA SER A 45 -9.37 -2.92 -0.49
C SER A 45 -8.42 -2.22 0.47
N SER A 46 -7.23 -1.83 0.01
CA SER A 46 -6.18 -1.23 0.84
C SER A 46 -5.36 -0.22 0.06
N SER A 47 -4.79 0.76 0.73
CA SER A 47 -3.79 1.66 0.14
C SER A 47 -2.45 0.95 0.05
N PHE A 48 -1.63 1.30 -0.94
CA PHE A 48 -0.35 0.66 -1.21
C PHE A 48 0.82 1.60 -0.96
N PHE A 49 1.88 1.05 -0.39
CA PHE A 49 3.15 1.73 -0.10
C PHE A 49 4.33 0.85 -0.50
N MET A 50 5.38 1.48 -1.00
CA MET A 50 6.64 0.82 -1.34
C MET A 50 7.81 1.61 -0.75
N VAL A 51 8.82 0.94 -0.25
CA VAL A 51 10.06 1.58 0.21
C VAL A 51 11.11 1.43 -0.87
N ILE A 52 11.62 2.55 -1.36
CA ILE A 52 12.62 2.64 -2.43
C ILE A 52 13.68 3.65 -1.98
N ASP A 53 14.94 3.23 -1.97
CA ASP A 53 16.08 4.05 -1.54
C ASP A 53 15.85 4.74 -0.18
N GLY A 54 15.25 3.98 0.76
CA GLY A 54 14.92 4.45 2.11
C GLY A 54 13.75 5.43 2.21
N LYS A 55 13.05 5.72 1.10
CA LYS A 55 11.87 6.57 1.07
C LYS A 55 10.60 5.76 0.94
N ILE A 56 9.56 6.19 1.63
CA ILE A 56 8.21 5.64 1.47
C ILE A 56 7.55 6.30 0.26
N VAL A 57 7.17 5.50 -0.73
CA VAL A 57 6.52 5.96 -1.96
C VAL A 57 5.10 5.45 -1.99
N THR A 58 4.14 6.33 -2.22
CA THR A 58 2.71 5.98 -2.34
C THR A 58 2.02 6.89 -3.35
N ALA A 59 0.99 6.39 -4.00
CA ALA A 59 0.25 7.15 -4.99
C ALA A 59 -0.33 8.46 -4.42
N PRO A 60 -0.40 9.53 -5.22
CA PRO A 60 -1.00 10.80 -4.80
C PRO A 60 -2.51 10.64 -4.55
N THR A 61 -3.06 11.52 -3.73
CA THR A 61 -4.46 11.44 -3.26
C THR A 61 -5.47 11.48 -4.39
N GLU A 62 -5.13 12.13 -5.50
CA GLU A 62 -5.98 12.27 -6.69
C GLU A 62 -6.19 10.95 -7.44
N ARG A 63 -5.36 9.94 -7.16
CA ARG A 63 -5.36 8.65 -7.87
C ARG A 63 -5.89 7.48 -7.04
N VAL A 64 -6.27 7.71 -5.77
CA VAL A 64 -6.62 6.64 -4.82
C VAL A 64 -7.76 7.05 -3.89
N LEU A 65 -8.32 6.09 -3.19
CA LEU A 65 -9.15 6.40 -2.02
C LEU A 65 -8.25 6.95 -0.91
N ASP A 66 -8.58 8.14 -0.42
CA ASP A 66 -7.88 8.73 0.72
C ASP A 66 -8.30 8.08 2.04
N GLY A 67 -7.86 6.85 2.23
CA GLY A 67 -8.22 6.00 3.36
C GLY A 67 -7.69 6.52 4.70
N VAL A 68 -8.46 6.35 5.77
CA VAL A 68 -8.09 6.79 7.13
C VAL A 68 -6.71 6.23 7.54
N MET A 69 -6.49 4.92 7.37
CA MET A 69 -5.19 4.31 7.69
C MET A 69 -4.04 4.87 6.84
N ARG A 70 -4.30 5.18 5.57
CA ARG A 70 -3.32 5.83 4.70
C ARG A 70 -2.88 7.18 5.26
N GLN A 71 -3.84 8.02 5.66
CA GLN A 71 -3.56 9.33 6.26
C GLN A 71 -2.76 9.20 7.55
N ILE A 72 -3.15 8.28 8.43
CA ILE A 72 -2.46 8.00 9.69
C ILE A 72 -1.00 7.59 9.43
N VAL A 73 -0.78 6.63 8.53
CA VAL A 73 0.58 6.15 8.21
C VAL A 73 1.45 7.24 7.61
N ILE A 74 0.93 8.06 6.69
CA ILE A 74 1.67 9.19 6.11
C ILE A 74 2.02 10.21 7.20
N LYS A 75 1.08 10.49 8.10
CA LYS A 75 1.30 11.41 9.23
C LYS A 75 2.39 10.88 10.16
N LEU A 76 2.28 9.63 10.62
CA LEU A 76 3.26 8.99 11.50
C LEU A 76 4.66 8.97 10.86
N ALA A 77 4.75 8.60 9.58
CA ALA A 77 6.01 8.59 8.86
C ALA A 77 6.68 9.97 8.85
N ARG A 78 5.93 11.03 8.55
CA ARG A 78 6.43 12.41 8.53
C ARG A 78 6.83 12.90 9.93
N GLU A 79 6.02 12.62 10.94
CA GLU A 79 6.34 12.97 12.36
C GLU A 79 7.61 12.27 12.83
N ALA A 80 7.86 11.06 12.36
CA ALA A 80 9.08 10.30 12.63
C ALA A 80 10.30 10.69 11.77
N GLY A 81 10.18 11.71 10.92
CA GLY A 81 11.26 12.17 10.05
C GLY A 81 11.54 11.28 8.84
N LEU A 82 10.64 10.32 8.52
CA LEU A 82 10.78 9.48 7.34
C LEU A 82 10.37 10.24 6.08
N ALA A 83 11.13 10.10 5.01
CA ALA A 83 10.81 10.72 3.73
C ALA A 83 9.62 10.01 3.08
N VAL A 84 8.58 10.77 2.75
CA VAL A 84 7.38 10.29 2.05
C VAL A 84 7.25 11.01 0.71
N GLU A 85 7.28 10.24 -0.37
CA GLU A 85 7.15 10.71 -1.74
C GLU A 85 5.77 10.36 -2.30
N MET A 86 5.02 11.39 -2.70
CA MET A 86 3.66 11.25 -3.23
C MET A 86 3.70 11.12 -4.74
N ARG A 87 3.98 9.92 -5.23
CA ARG A 87 3.88 9.50 -6.64
C ARG A 87 3.46 8.05 -6.72
N CYS A 88 2.95 7.61 -7.86
CA CYS A 88 2.72 6.18 -8.06
C CYS A 88 4.06 5.45 -8.14
N PRO A 89 4.31 4.42 -7.29
CA PRO A 89 5.40 3.50 -7.52
C PRO A 89 5.19 2.76 -8.84
N LEU A 90 6.27 2.39 -9.52
CA LEU A 90 6.18 1.63 -10.77
C LEU A 90 6.37 0.13 -10.55
N LEU A 91 5.69 -0.70 -11.34
CA LEU A 91 5.94 -2.15 -11.35
C LEU A 91 7.41 -2.48 -11.68
N SER A 92 8.06 -1.66 -12.50
CA SER A 92 9.49 -1.80 -12.83
C SER A 92 10.41 -1.48 -11.67
N GLU A 93 9.93 -0.82 -10.61
CA GLU A 93 10.70 -0.51 -9.41
C GLU A 93 10.64 -1.64 -8.36
N VAL A 94 9.71 -2.59 -8.50
CA VAL A 94 9.56 -3.71 -7.54
C VAL A 94 10.86 -4.47 -7.29
N PRO A 95 11.69 -4.80 -8.31
CA PRO A 95 12.94 -5.54 -8.07
C PRO A 95 13.96 -4.80 -7.19
N ARG A 96 13.92 -3.47 -7.16
CA ARG A 96 14.81 -2.64 -6.34
C ARG A 96 14.18 -2.15 -5.03
N SER A 97 12.89 -2.45 -4.81
CA SER A 97 12.22 -2.08 -3.59
C SER A 97 12.77 -2.84 -2.38
N GLN A 98 12.91 -2.14 -1.28
CA GLN A 98 13.36 -2.73 -0.01
C GLN A 98 12.20 -3.40 0.69
N GLU A 99 11.08 -2.68 0.84
CA GLU A 99 9.86 -3.14 1.49
C GLU A 99 8.64 -2.74 0.67
N ALA A 100 7.53 -3.44 0.89
CA ALA A 100 6.21 -2.98 0.48
C ALA A 100 5.19 -3.39 1.55
N PHE A 101 4.15 -2.58 1.72
CA PHE A 101 3.05 -2.87 2.62
C PHE A 101 1.74 -2.26 2.13
N ILE A 102 0.64 -2.81 2.60
CA ILE A 102 -0.71 -2.28 2.36
C ILE A 102 -1.32 -1.83 3.68
N THR A 103 -2.25 -0.87 3.61
CA THR A 103 -2.92 -0.35 4.80
C THR A 103 -4.43 -0.32 4.65
N GLY A 104 -5.12 -0.66 5.72
CA GLY A 104 -6.58 -0.64 5.79
C GLY A 104 -7.08 -0.80 7.21
N SER A 105 -8.32 -0.42 7.51
CA SER A 105 -8.86 -0.39 8.87
C SER A 105 -8.84 -1.77 9.59
N ILE A 106 -8.90 -2.87 8.84
CA ILE A 106 -8.85 -4.23 9.41
C ILE A 106 -7.44 -4.80 9.38
N LYS A 107 -6.66 -4.44 8.36
CA LYS A 107 -5.32 -4.97 8.12
C LYS A 107 -4.22 -4.14 8.79
N GLU A 108 -4.58 -2.94 9.24
CA GLU A 108 -3.64 -1.97 9.80
C GLU A 108 -2.48 -1.72 8.82
N ILE A 109 -1.27 -2.13 9.15
CA ILE A 109 -0.07 -2.08 8.31
C ILE A 109 0.36 -3.51 8.03
N LEU A 110 0.04 -4.03 6.86
CA LEU A 110 0.30 -5.41 6.50
C LEU A 110 1.42 -5.49 5.45
N PRO A 111 2.55 -6.14 5.76
CA PRO A 111 3.65 -6.32 4.82
C PRO A 111 3.28 -7.15 3.60
N VAL A 112 3.83 -6.78 2.45
CA VAL A 112 3.66 -7.48 1.18
C VAL A 112 4.88 -8.35 0.90
N ARG A 113 4.66 -9.63 0.66
CA ARG A 113 5.72 -10.62 0.37
C ARG A 113 6.13 -10.63 -1.10
N ARG A 114 5.16 -10.46 -2.01
CA ARG A 114 5.39 -10.49 -3.45
C ARG A 114 4.35 -9.68 -4.20
N ILE A 115 4.72 -9.22 -5.38
CA ILE A 115 3.82 -8.56 -6.34
C ILE A 115 3.93 -9.32 -7.67
N GLY A 116 2.86 -10.02 -8.06
CA GLY A 116 2.94 -10.98 -9.16
C GLY A 116 3.99 -12.06 -8.85
N SER A 117 4.93 -12.28 -9.76
CA SER A 117 6.06 -13.22 -9.57
C SER A 117 7.25 -12.62 -8.81
N GLN A 118 7.29 -11.31 -8.60
CA GLN A 118 8.45 -10.61 -8.01
C GLN A 118 8.35 -10.58 -6.49
N ARG A 119 9.39 -11.03 -5.82
CA ARG A 119 9.50 -11.00 -4.36
C ARG A 119 10.02 -9.66 -3.88
N ILE A 120 9.48 -9.18 -2.75
CA ILE A 120 10.01 -8.03 -2.02
C ILE A 120 11.21 -8.48 -1.20
N SER A 121 12.29 -7.68 -1.20
CA SER A 121 13.57 -8.07 -0.60
C SER A 121 13.48 -8.22 0.92
N GLN A 122 12.77 -7.34 1.61
CA GLN A 122 12.60 -7.37 3.06
C GLN A 122 11.10 -7.41 3.40
N VAL A 123 10.57 -8.59 3.66
CA VAL A 123 9.17 -8.72 4.14
C VAL A 123 9.12 -8.30 5.60
N ASN A 124 8.29 -7.30 5.90
CA ASN A 124 8.23 -6.67 7.22
C ASN A 124 9.60 -6.13 7.66
N GLY A 125 10.21 -5.31 6.82
CA GLY A 125 11.52 -4.70 7.09
C GLY A 125 11.44 -3.58 8.15
N PRO A 126 12.56 -2.88 8.39
CA PRO A 126 12.68 -1.91 9.49
C PRO A 126 11.65 -0.79 9.45
N ILE A 127 11.32 -0.26 8.26
CA ILE A 127 10.35 0.83 8.12
C ILE A 127 8.93 0.34 8.41
N SER A 128 8.54 -0.82 7.88
CA SER A 128 7.24 -1.43 8.16
C SER A 128 7.07 -1.70 9.66
N GLN A 129 8.06 -2.31 10.30
CA GLN A 129 8.03 -2.60 11.75
C GLN A 129 7.95 -1.32 12.58
N TYR A 130 8.72 -0.30 12.21
CA TYR A 130 8.73 0.97 12.93
C TYR A 130 7.37 1.67 12.84
N LEU A 131 6.75 1.69 11.66
CA LEU A 131 5.41 2.26 11.48
C LEU A 131 4.34 1.48 12.24
N GLN A 132 4.43 0.14 12.28
CA GLN A 132 3.54 -0.70 13.10
C GLN A 132 3.66 -0.36 14.59
N HIS A 133 4.89 -0.18 15.08
CA HIS A 133 5.13 0.21 16.48
C HIS A 133 4.54 1.60 16.79
N LEU A 134 4.81 2.60 15.96
CA LEU A 134 4.25 3.95 16.12
C LEU A 134 2.71 3.95 16.09
N TYR A 135 2.12 3.12 15.23
CA TYR A 135 0.68 2.98 15.16
C TYR A 135 0.10 2.36 16.42
N ALA A 136 0.72 1.29 16.94
CA ALA A 136 0.30 0.65 18.19
C ALA A 136 0.35 1.64 19.37
N GLN A 137 1.44 2.39 19.52
CA GLN A 137 1.55 3.42 20.54
C GLN A 137 0.44 4.49 20.42
N ARG A 138 0.13 4.92 19.19
CA ARG A 138 -0.93 5.92 18.94
C ARG A 138 -2.31 5.41 19.37
N ILE A 139 -2.59 4.09 19.22
CA ILE A 139 -3.85 3.49 19.69
C ILE A 139 -3.90 3.48 21.21
N GLU A 140 -2.82 3.09 21.87
CA GLU A 140 -2.74 3.08 23.35
C GLU A 140 -3.02 4.47 23.93
N ASP A 141 -2.38 5.51 23.38
CA ASP A 141 -2.60 6.91 23.78
C ASP A 141 -4.06 7.38 23.62
N TYR A 142 -4.83 6.75 22.74
CA TYR A 142 -6.25 7.08 22.52
C TYR A 142 -7.20 6.36 23.49
N LEU A 143 -6.74 5.28 24.11
CA LEU A 143 -7.55 4.46 25.01
C LEU A 143 -7.36 4.85 26.49
N GLU A 144 -6.36 5.64 26.83
CA GLU A 144 -6.13 6.26 28.14
C GLU A 144 -6.87 7.59 28.29
#